data_9675bea49d864ea504b188d43f26d3e4
#
_entry.id   9675bea49d864ea504b188d43f26d3e4
#
_cell.length_a   1.000
_cell.length_b   1.000
_cell.length_c   1.000
_cell.angle_alpha   90.00
_cell.angle_beta   90.00
_cell.angle_gamma   90.00
#
_symmetry.space_group_name_H-M   'P 1'
#
loop_
_entity.id
_entity.type
_entity.pdbx_description
1 polymer ?
#
loop_
_entity_poly.entity_id
_entity_poly.type
_entity_poly.pdbx_seq_one_letter_code
_entity_poly.pdbx_strand_id
1 'polypeptide(L)'
;MINNVNQQNQIQFEICSGGGCATSHIVTLSLTELAPIAEIFAAPKLDGIDEAETERVHIASAIGALENIIGLKTNTSQDRAGTFNNSAYQGQLDCNDEAINSTTYMRLLVAFGFMQYHTVEDTRTRNFFFTGWPHSTAVMHENVSGKRYAVDSWFYDNGAPATILPFEKWKSGFIPADSPIIAPRK
;
A
#
# COMPACT_ATOMS: atom_id res chain seq x y z
N MET A 1 11.94 -8.25 -5.90
CA MET A 1 11.48 -9.23 -6.92
C MET A 1 10.57 -10.24 -6.25
N ILE A 2 9.41 -10.53 -6.84
CA ILE A 2 8.52 -11.59 -6.33
C ILE A 2 9.06 -12.90 -6.88
N ASN A 3 9.50 -13.79 -6.00
CA ASN A 3 9.94 -15.14 -6.38
C ASN A 3 8.70 -16.03 -6.56
N ASN A 4 8.73 -16.91 -7.54
CA ASN A 4 7.63 -17.84 -7.81
C ASN A 4 7.27 -18.65 -6.55
N VAL A 5 6.01 -19.09 -6.46
CA VAL A 5 5.53 -20.00 -5.41
C VAL A 5 6.47 -21.24 -5.41
N ASN A 6 7.05 -21.51 -4.26
CA ASN A 6 7.93 -22.67 -4.11
C ASN A 6 7.12 -23.98 -3.95
N GLN A 7 7.81 -25.13 -3.91
CA GLN A 7 7.19 -26.46 -3.73
C GLN A 7 6.41 -26.61 -2.41
N GLN A 8 6.55 -25.66 -1.47
CA GLN A 8 5.87 -25.63 -0.17
C GLN A 8 4.66 -24.69 -0.16
N ASN A 9 4.17 -24.25 -1.34
CA ASN A 9 3.07 -23.29 -1.47
C ASN A 9 3.33 -21.96 -0.73
N GLN A 10 4.55 -21.47 -0.80
CA GLN A 10 4.98 -20.21 -0.19
C GLN A 10 5.47 -19.26 -1.28
N ILE A 11 5.23 -17.97 -1.06
CA ILE A 11 5.78 -16.88 -1.86
C ILE A 11 6.76 -16.07 -1.02
N GLN A 12 7.86 -15.64 -1.64
CA GLN A 12 8.89 -14.84 -1.00
C GLN A 12 9.08 -13.53 -1.74
N PHE A 13 9.18 -12.43 -0.99
CA PHE A 13 9.38 -11.08 -1.52
C PHE A 13 10.08 -10.19 -0.50
N GLU A 14 10.51 -8.99 -0.93
CA GLU A 14 11.19 -8.01 -0.08
C GLU A 14 10.25 -6.90 0.34
N ILE A 15 10.42 -6.44 1.59
CA ILE A 15 9.71 -5.31 2.22
C ILE A 15 10.75 -4.36 2.81
N CYS A 16 10.50 -3.07 2.67
CA CYS A 16 11.32 -1.98 3.16
C CYS A 16 10.92 -1.51 4.56
N SER A 17 11.89 -1.07 5.35
CA SER A 17 11.67 -0.32 6.59
C SER A 17 12.87 0.57 6.92
N GLY A 18 12.75 1.36 8.00
CA GLY A 18 13.85 2.15 8.56
C GLY A 18 14.06 3.50 7.89
N GLY A 19 13.13 3.95 7.06
CA GLY A 19 13.17 5.21 6.32
C GLY A 19 13.99 5.11 5.04
N GLY A 20 13.36 5.42 3.90
CA GLY A 20 14.00 5.36 2.59
C GLY A 20 14.49 3.97 2.20
N CYS A 21 13.86 2.92 2.72
CA CYS A 21 14.28 1.52 2.52
C CYS A 21 15.71 1.22 3.04
N ALA A 22 16.08 1.79 4.19
CA ALA A 22 17.38 1.55 4.81
C ALA A 22 17.57 0.10 5.26
N THR A 23 16.47 -0.60 5.54
CA THR A 23 16.44 -2.02 5.88
C THR A 23 15.50 -2.76 4.94
N SER A 24 15.98 -3.88 4.37
CA SER A 24 15.19 -4.80 3.57
C SER A 24 14.94 -6.09 4.36
N HIS A 25 13.70 -6.54 4.37
CA HIS A 25 13.27 -7.79 4.99
C HIS A 25 12.79 -8.76 3.93
N ILE A 26 13.34 -9.97 3.92
CA ILE A 26 12.80 -11.06 3.11
C ILE A 26 11.63 -11.69 3.87
N VAL A 27 10.43 -11.51 3.34
CA VAL A 27 9.19 -12.06 3.91
C VAL A 27 8.75 -13.28 3.13
N THR A 28 8.30 -14.29 3.84
CA THR A 28 7.68 -15.49 3.28
C THR A 28 6.23 -15.57 3.74
N LEU A 29 5.29 -15.69 2.80
CA LEU A 29 3.88 -15.94 3.07
C LEU A 29 3.46 -17.29 2.50
N SER A 30 2.68 -18.03 3.28
CA SER A 30 1.97 -19.22 2.83
C SER A 30 0.66 -18.84 2.14
N LEU A 31 0.12 -19.73 1.31
CA LEU A 31 -1.22 -19.52 0.71
C LEU A 31 -2.32 -19.40 1.78
N THR A 32 -2.16 -20.03 2.95
CA THR A 32 -3.10 -19.90 4.07
C THR A 32 -3.10 -18.49 4.65
N GLU A 33 -1.93 -17.85 4.77
CA GLU A 33 -1.85 -16.46 5.22
C GLU A 33 -2.42 -15.47 4.20
N LEU A 34 -2.52 -15.86 2.93
CA LEU A 34 -3.14 -15.06 1.88
C LEU A 34 -4.67 -15.27 1.76
N ALA A 35 -5.25 -16.22 2.51
CA ALA A 35 -6.69 -16.47 2.46
C ALA A 35 -7.55 -15.22 2.72
N PRO A 36 -7.27 -14.36 3.72
CA PRO A 36 -8.03 -13.12 3.92
C PRO A 36 -8.00 -12.17 2.72
N ILE A 37 -6.90 -12.17 1.97
CA ILE A 37 -6.78 -11.35 0.76
C ILE A 37 -7.68 -11.90 -0.35
N ALA A 38 -7.70 -13.22 -0.52
CA ALA A 38 -8.59 -13.87 -1.48
C ALA A 38 -10.07 -13.62 -1.15
N GLU A 39 -10.45 -13.61 0.13
CA GLU A 39 -11.82 -13.29 0.58
C GLU A 39 -12.22 -11.85 0.23
N ILE A 40 -11.32 -10.88 0.35
CA ILE A 40 -11.58 -9.49 -0.06
C ILE A 40 -11.96 -9.43 -1.55
N PHE A 41 -11.21 -10.10 -2.42
CA PHE A 41 -11.46 -10.11 -3.86
C PHE A 41 -12.60 -11.03 -4.29
N ALA A 42 -13.00 -12.00 -3.46
CA ALA A 42 -14.19 -12.81 -3.68
C ALA A 42 -15.49 -12.10 -3.30
N ALA A 43 -15.40 -10.95 -2.60
CA ALA A 43 -16.57 -10.15 -2.27
C ALA A 43 -17.27 -9.63 -3.55
N PRO A 44 -18.61 -9.54 -3.55
CA PRO A 44 -19.33 -9.08 -4.73
C PRO A 44 -18.98 -7.64 -5.09
N LYS A 45 -19.25 -7.30 -6.36
CA LYS A 45 -19.19 -5.91 -6.82
C LYS A 45 -20.03 -5.02 -5.90
N LEU A 46 -19.49 -3.87 -5.57
CA LEU A 46 -20.16 -2.88 -4.75
C LEU A 46 -21.24 -2.15 -5.55
N ASP A 47 -22.39 -1.91 -4.93
CA ASP A 47 -23.51 -1.24 -5.56
C ASP A 47 -23.18 0.23 -5.89
N GLY A 48 -23.60 0.67 -7.07
CA GLY A 48 -23.47 2.06 -7.50
C GLY A 48 -22.10 2.47 -8.07
N ILE A 49 -21.13 1.56 -8.12
CA ILE A 49 -19.81 1.80 -8.73
C ILE A 49 -19.47 0.72 -9.76
N ASP A 50 -18.51 0.99 -10.64
CA ASP A 50 -18.06 0.05 -11.66
C ASP A 50 -17.06 -1.00 -11.11
N GLU A 51 -16.66 -1.94 -11.95
CA GLU A 51 -15.72 -3.00 -11.58
C GLU A 51 -14.33 -2.45 -11.23
N ALA A 52 -13.86 -1.45 -11.97
CA ALA A 52 -12.57 -0.85 -11.73
C ALA A 52 -12.55 -0.08 -10.39
N GLU A 53 -13.64 0.61 -10.05
CA GLU A 53 -13.77 1.27 -8.76
C GLU A 53 -13.92 0.27 -7.62
N THR A 54 -14.67 -0.83 -7.82
CA THR A 54 -14.76 -1.94 -6.86
C THR A 54 -13.37 -2.55 -6.62
N GLU A 55 -12.60 -2.80 -7.69
CA GLU A 55 -11.22 -3.31 -7.55
C GLU A 55 -10.34 -2.35 -6.74
N ARG A 56 -10.47 -1.03 -6.91
CA ARG A 56 -9.73 -0.05 -6.09
C ARG A 56 -10.06 -0.17 -4.60
N VAL A 57 -11.31 -0.38 -4.24
CA VAL A 57 -11.72 -0.60 -2.83
C VAL A 57 -11.13 -1.90 -2.29
N HIS A 58 -11.14 -2.97 -3.08
CA HIS A 58 -10.53 -4.24 -2.70
C HIS A 58 -9.01 -4.13 -2.55
N ILE A 59 -8.32 -3.44 -3.47
CA ILE A 59 -6.88 -3.17 -3.38
C ILE A 59 -6.56 -2.41 -2.08
N ALA A 60 -7.31 -1.34 -1.77
CA ALA A 60 -7.12 -0.57 -0.55
C ALA A 60 -7.19 -1.45 0.70
N SER A 61 -8.23 -2.27 0.79
CA SER A 61 -8.45 -3.19 1.92
C SER A 61 -7.38 -4.29 1.97
N ALA A 62 -6.96 -4.81 0.82
CA ALA A 62 -5.94 -5.85 0.73
C ALA A 62 -4.55 -5.36 1.16
N ILE A 63 -4.21 -4.09 0.88
CA ILE A 63 -2.97 -3.48 1.35
C ILE A 63 -2.97 -3.45 2.88
N GLY A 64 -3.99 -2.93 3.53
CA GLY A 64 -4.08 -2.92 4.99
C GLY A 64 -4.05 -4.32 5.61
N ALA A 65 -4.70 -5.30 4.98
CA ALA A 65 -4.64 -6.70 5.44
C ALA A 65 -3.22 -7.29 5.31
N LEU A 66 -2.51 -6.99 4.23
CA LEU A 66 -1.10 -7.39 4.04
C LEU A 66 -0.18 -6.71 5.05
N GLU A 67 -0.37 -5.42 5.34
CA GLU A 67 0.37 -4.71 6.39
C GLU A 67 0.19 -5.37 7.75
N ASN A 68 -1.03 -5.77 8.12
CA ASN A 68 -1.28 -6.49 9.37
C ASN A 68 -0.52 -7.82 9.44
N ILE A 69 -0.52 -8.60 8.38
CA ILE A 69 0.17 -9.90 8.32
C ILE A 69 1.69 -9.70 8.35
N ILE A 70 2.18 -8.78 7.54
CA ILE A 70 3.62 -8.57 7.30
C ILE A 70 4.24 -7.80 8.46
N GLY A 71 3.53 -6.84 9.03
CA GLY A 71 3.98 -6.05 10.17
C GLY A 71 4.37 -6.91 11.38
N LEU A 72 3.67 -8.02 11.60
CA LEU A 72 4.03 -9.00 12.64
C LEU A 72 5.36 -9.74 12.34
N LYS A 73 5.70 -9.90 11.07
CA LYS A 73 6.93 -10.59 10.63
C LYS A 73 8.14 -9.66 10.55
N THR A 74 7.91 -8.37 10.37
CA THR A 74 8.94 -7.35 10.17
C THR A 74 9.08 -6.38 11.34
N ASN A 75 8.27 -6.58 12.40
CA ASN A 75 8.19 -5.70 13.57
C ASN A 75 7.76 -4.27 13.21
N THR A 76 6.88 -4.12 12.20
CA THR A 76 6.32 -2.82 11.76
C THR A 76 4.83 -2.68 12.08
N SER A 77 4.23 -3.64 12.82
CA SER A 77 2.80 -3.63 13.18
C SER A 77 2.36 -2.43 14.03
N GLN A 78 3.29 -1.67 14.58
CA GLN A 78 3.03 -0.46 15.37
C GLN A 78 3.32 0.82 14.58
N ASP A 79 3.46 0.72 13.27
CA ASP A 79 3.65 1.90 12.42
C ASP A 79 2.45 2.83 12.50
N ARG A 80 2.74 4.13 12.52
CA ARG A 80 1.73 5.18 12.70
C ARG A 80 1.72 6.14 11.52
N ALA A 81 0.54 6.62 11.23
CA ALA A 81 0.32 7.61 10.20
C ALA A 81 1.31 8.78 10.26
N GLY A 82 1.85 9.15 9.11
CA GLY A 82 2.63 10.36 8.95
C GLY A 82 4.01 10.34 9.60
N THR A 83 4.58 9.16 9.84
CA THR A 83 5.91 9.08 10.42
C THR A 83 6.98 9.34 9.36
N PHE A 84 8.01 10.05 9.78
CA PHE A 84 9.27 10.17 9.08
C PHE A 84 10.28 9.28 9.80
N ASN A 85 11.43 9.00 9.18
CA ASN A 85 12.49 8.22 9.81
C ASN A 85 12.72 8.69 11.27
N ASN A 86 11.98 8.08 12.18
CA ASN A 86 11.95 8.44 13.57
C ASN A 86 12.56 7.31 14.39
N SER A 87 13.86 7.40 14.63
CA SER A 87 14.62 6.45 15.43
C SER A 87 14.12 6.30 16.88
N ALA A 88 13.24 7.20 17.35
CA ALA A 88 12.65 7.11 18.69
C ALA A 88 11.61 5.99 18.81
N TYR A 89 11.02 5.53 17.68
CA TYR A 89 10.03 4.47 17.66
C TYR A 89 10.47 3.40 16.67
N GLN A 90 10.70 2.19 17.15
CA GLN A 90 11.02 1.06 16.29
C GLN A 90 9.82 0.69 15.41
N GLY A 91 10.10 0.20 14.20
CA GLY A 91 9.08 -0.32 13.29
C GLY A 91 8.24 0.73 12.60
N GLN A 92 8.70 2.00 12.57
CA GLN A 92 8.03 3.04 11.80
C GLN A 92 8.49 3.01 10.34
N LEU A 93 7.55 3.30 9.44
CA LEU A 93 7.75 3.38 8.01
C LEU A 93 7.62 4.83 7.56
N ASP A 94 8.56 5.33 6.75
CA ASP A 94 8.37 6.62 6.10
C ASP A 94 7.57 6.46 4.79
N CYS A 95 7.25 7.58 4.14
CA CYS A 95 6.48 7.55 2.90
C CYS A 95 7.19 6.80 1.75
N ASN A 96 8.51 6.65 1.78
CA ASN A 96 9.23 5.87 0.77
C ASN A 96 9.09 4.37 1.05
N ASP A 97 9.24 3.96 2.32
CA ASP A 97 9.00 2.57 2.73
C ASP A 97 7.59 2.14 2.35
N GLU A 98 6.58 2.96 2.70
CA GLU A 98 5.17 2.71 2.40
C GLU A 98 4.88 2.64 0.90
N ALA A 99 5.44 3.57 0.11
CA ALA A 99 5.26 3.57 -1.33
C ALA A 99 5.87 2.31 -2.00
N ILE A 100 7.06 1.89 -1.56
CA ILE A 100 7.72 0.69 -2.08
C ILE A 100 6.96 -0.56 -1.66
N ASN A 101 6.54 -0.64 -0.39
CA ASN A 101 5.81 -1.77 0.15
C ASN A 101 4.44 -1.93 -0.53
N SER A 102 3.66 -0.86 -0.64
CA SER A 102 2.37 -0.86 -1.34
C SER A 102 2.52 -1.23 -2.82
N THR A 103 3.60 -0.79 -3.50
CA THR A 103 3.91 -1.22 -4.87
C THR A 103 4.19 -2.72 -4.92
N THR A 104 4.94 -3.25 -3.95
CA THR A 104 5.23 -4.69 -3.83
C THR A 104 3.96 -5.48 -3.56
N TYR A 105 3.08 -5.00 -2.68
CA TYR A 105 1.78 -5.63 -2.39
C TYR A 105 0.89 -5.66 -3.63
N MET A 106 0.76 -4.57 -4.36
CA MET A 106 0.00 -4.57 -5.62
C MET A 106 0.58 -5.53 -6.66
N ARG A 107 1.92 -5.60 -6.80
CA ARG A 107 2.56 -6.59 -7.69
C ARG A 107 2.28 -8.03 -7.25
N LEU A 108 2.18 -8.27 -5.95
CA LEU A 108 1.75 -9.56 -5.40
C LEU A 108 0.29 -9.85 -5.80
N LEU A 109 -0.62 -8.89 -5.66
CA LEU A 109 -2.02 -9.03 -6.09
C LEU A 109 -2.13 -9.34 -7.58
N VAL A 110 -1.31 -8.70 -8.44
CA VAL A 110 -1.23 -9.02 -9.88
C VAL A 110 -0.76 -10.46 -10.09
N ALA A 111 0.29 -10.90 -9.38
CA ALA A 111 0.83 -12.25 -9.52
C ALA A 111 -0.18 -13.35 -9.15
N PHE A 112 -1.12 -13.05 -8.25
CA PHE A 112 -2.23 -13.95 -7.89
C PHE A 112 -3.49 -13.78 -8.73
N GLY A 113 -3.47 -12.87 -9.72
CA GLY A 113 -4.61 -12.65 -10.61
C GLY A 113 -5.78 -11.88 -9.98
N PHE A 114 -5.55 -11.19 -8.85
CA PHE A 114 -6.57 -10.38 -8.18
C PHE A 114 -6.80 -9.02 -8.83
N MET A 115 -5.79 -8.46 -9.50
CA MET A 115 -5.91 -7.19 -10.21
C MET A 115 -6.15 -7.44 -11.70
N GLN A 116 -7.27 -6.96 -12.21
CA GLN A 116 -7.70 -7.15 -13.61
C GLN A 116 -7.90 -5.81 -14.35
N TYR A 117 -8.32 -4.79 -13.62
CA TYR A 117 -8.70 -3.50 -14.20
C TYR A 117 -7.60 -2.45 -14.09
N HIS A 118 -6.54 -2.72 -13.31
CA HIS A 118 -5.43 -1.79 -13.11
C HIS A 118 -4.07 -2.44 -13.36
N THR A 119 -3.14 -1.59 -13.82
CA THR A 119 -1.72 -1.94 -13.99
C THR A 119 -0.88 -1.12 -13.01
N VAL A 120 0.03 -1.79 -12.31
CA VAL A 120 0.93 -1.18 -11.33
C VAL A 120 2.04 -0.42 -12.05
N GLU A 121 2.28 0.82 -11.63
CA GLU A 121 3.42 1.64 -12.07
C GLU A 121 4.53 1.68 -10.99
N ASP A 122 5.64 2.35 -11.31
CA ASP A 122 6.65 2.67 -10.31
C ASP A 122 6.16 3.77 -9.37
N THR A 123 6.75 3.84 -8.18
CA THR A 123 6.48 4.89 -7.20
C THR A 123 6.68 6.28 -7.78
N ARG A 124 5.97 7.26 -7.24
CA ARG A 124 6.11 8.68 -7.61
C ARG A 124 6.25 9.53 -6.36
N THR A 125 7.04 10.59 -6.50
CA THR A 125 7.25 11.57 -5.44
C THR A 125 6.72 12.92 -5.91
N ARG A 126 5.92 13.58 -5.07
CA ARG A 126 5.53 14.99 -5.25
C ARG A 126 6.55 15.89 -4.58
N ASN A 127 6.85 17.05 -5.19
CA ASN A 127 7.88 17.95 -4.74
C ASN A 127 7.35 19.00 -3.74
N PHE A 128 8.26 19.56 -2.94
CA PHE A 128 8.03 20.51 -1.87
C PHE A 128 7.43 21.86 -2.31
N PHE A 129 7.82 22.40 -3.47
CA PHE A 129 7.64 23.81 -3.78
C PHE A 129 6.21 24.33 -3.95
N PHE A 130 5.24 23.45 -4.26
CA PHE A 130 3.84 23.87 -4.49
C PHE A 130 2.81 23.05 -3.71
N THR A 131 3.19 21.96 -3.07
CA THR A 131 2.26 20.94 -2.58
C THR A 131 2.56 20.45 -1.16
N GLY A 132 3.38 21.17 -0.39
CA GLY A 132 3.80 20.75 0.96
C GLY A 132 5.08 19.90 0.94
N TRP A 133 5.24 19.02 1.91
CA TRP A 133 6.42 18.17 2.04
C TRP A 133 6.62 17.24 0.86
N PRO A 134 7.88 16.92 0.48
CA PRO A 134 8.15 15.82 -0.42
C PRO A 134 7.48 14.57 0.12
N HIS A 135 6.69 13.91 -0.72
CA HIS A 135 5.93 12.74 -0.30
C HIS A 135 5.86 11.75 -1.46
N SER A 136 6.10 10.47 -1.16
CA SER A 136 6.10 9.38 -2.12
C SER A 136 4.85 8.54 -1.97
N THR A 137 4.39 7.95 -3.07
CA THR A 137 3.24 7.03 -3.10
C THR A 137 3.46 5.93 -4.15
N ALA A 138 2.81 4.80 -3.96
CA ALA A 138 2.61 3.82 -5.01
C ALA A 138 1.62 4.36 -6.05
N VAL A 139 1.72 3.88 -7.29
CA VAL A 139 0.88 4.35 -8.40
C VAL A 139 0.37 3.17 -9.22
N MET A 140 -0.86 3.27 -9.67
CA MET A 140 -1.44 2.38 -10.67
C MET A 140 -2.23 3.20 -11.69
N HIS A 141 -2.50 2.62 -12.87
CA HIS A 141 -3.44 3.20 -13.82
C HIS A 141 -4.53 2.21 -14.19
N GLU A 142 -5.71 2.72 -14.44
CA GLU A 142 -6.86 1.97 -14.93
C GLU A 142 -6.66 1.63 -16.40
N ASN A 143 -6.76 0.35 -16.76
CA ASN A 143 -6.37 -0.18 -18.07
C ASN A 143 -7.18 0.42 -19.23
N VAL A 144 -8.48 0.69 -19.03
CA VAL A 144 -9.37 1.17 -20.08
C VAL A 144 -9.26 2.68 -20.26
N SER A 145 -9.29 3.44 -19.17
CA SER A 145 -9.31 4.91 -19.23
C SER A 145 -7.92 5.54 -19.24
N GLY A 146 -6.88 4.79 -18.82
CA GLY A 146 -5.55 5.32 -18.61
C GLY A 146 -5.43 6.28 -17.41
N LYS A 147 -6.51 6.47 -16.65
CA LYS A 147 -6.50 7.32 -15.45
C LYS A 147 -5.56 6.75 -14.41
N ARG A 148 -4.70 7.60 -13.87
CA ARG A 148 -3.74 7.24 -12.84
C ARG A 148 -4.29 7.51 -11.44
N TYR A 149 -3.95 6.63 -10.51
CA TYR A 149 -4.32 6.72 -9.11
C TYR A 149 -3.09 6.60 -8.24
N ALA A 150 -2.99 7.47 -7.22
CA ALA A 150 -2.08 7.28 -6.11
C ALA A 150 -2.68 6.24 -5.16
N VAL A 151 -1.82 5.38 -4.60
CA VAL A 151 -2.16 4.37 -3.60
C VAL A 151 -1.26 4.61 -2.40
N ASP A 152 -1.81 5.25 -1.38
CA ASP A 152 -1.06 5.88 -0.30
C ASP A 152 -1.51 5.32 1.06
N SER A 153 -0.68 4.50 1.69
CA SER A 153 -0.93 3.90 3.01
C SER A 153 -0.40 4.78 4.16
N TRP A 154 0.54 5.69 3.89
CA TRP A 154 1.18 6.54 4.89
C TRP A 154 0.24 7.47 5.66
N PHE A 155 -0.96 7.72 5.15
CA PHE A 155 -1.93 8.60 5.79
C PHE A 155 -2.58 8.04 7.05
N TYR A 156 -2.50 6.74 7.29
CA TYR A 156 -3.13 6.05 8.41
C TYR A 156 -2.15 5.11 9.12
N ASP A 157 -2.56 4.63 10.29
CA ASP A 157 -1.79 3.65 11.05
C ASP A 157 -1.78 2.28 10.33
N ASN A 158 -0.76 1.48 10.56
CA ASN A 158 -0.58 0.15 9.97
C ASN A 158 -1.87 -0.69 9.98
N GLY A 159 -2.18 -1.28 8.86
CA GLY A 159 -3.34 -2.14 8.68
C GLY A 159 -4.64 -1.43 8.33
N ALA A 160 -4.64 -0.10 8.26
CA ALA A 160 -5.77 0.63 7.70
C ALA A 160 -5.82 0.49 6.17
N PRO A 161 -7.01 0.53 5.53
CA PRO A 161 -7.09 0.55 4.09
C PRO A 161 -6.30 1.73 3.49
N ALA A 162 -5.51 1.47 2.45
CA ALA A 162 -4.77 2.52 1.76
C ALA A 162 -5.71 3.57 1.14
N THR A 163 -5.30 4.83 1.12
CA THR A 163 -6.03 5.88 0.41
C THR A 163 -5.77 5.77 -1.09
N ILE A 164 -6.81 5.51 -1.88
CA ILE A 164 -6.73 5.49 -3.34
C ILE A 164 -7.50 6.67 -3.90
N LEU A 165 -6.82 7.53 -4.66
CA LEU A 165 -7.42 8.74 -5.22
C LEU A 165 -6.77 9.12 -6.56
N PRO A 166 -7.44 9.95 -7.41
CA PRO A 166 -6.86 10.41 -8.65
C PRO A 166 -5.47 11.04 -8.44
N PHE A 167 -4.49 10.62 -9.24
CA PHE A 167 -3.08 10.99 -9.07
C PHE A 167 -2.85 12.51 -9.05
N GLU A 168 -3.53 13.26 -9.90
CA GLU A 168 -3.40 14.73 -9.93
C GLU A 168 -3.94 15.39 -8.65
N LYS A 169 -4.98 14.83 -8.04
CA LYS A 169 -5.49 15.28 -6.74
C LYS A 169 -4.47 15.00 -5.63
N TRP A 170 -3.86 13.83 -5.61
CA TRP A 170 -2.78 13.52 -4.67
C TRP A 170 -1.60 14.46 -4.88
N LYS A 171 -1.17 14.67 -6.13
CA LYS A 171 -0.05 15.53 -6.51
C LYS A 171 -0.24 16.99 -6.09
N SER A 172 -1.49 17.47 -5.99
CA SER A 172 -1.80 18.82 -5.53
C SER A 172 -1.69 19.01 -4.00
N GLY A 173 -1.21 18.01 -3.25
CA GLY A 173 -0.99 18.12 -1.81
C GLY A 173 -2.13 17.58 -0.94
N PHE A 174 -3.00 16.72 -1.52
CA PHE A 174 -4.10 16.11 -0.76
C PHE A 174 -3.58 15.35 0.47
N ILE A 175 -4.30 15.54 1.58
CA ILE A 175 -4.23 14.72 2.81
C ILE A 175 -5.67 14.49 3.24
N PRO A 176 -6.08 13.26 3.62
CA PRO A 176 -7.44 13.01 4.12
C PRO A 176 -7.74 13.85 5.36
N ALA A 177 -8.94 14.43 5.44
CA ALA A 177 -9.33 15.31 6.54
C ALA A 177 -9.41 14.59 7.90
N ASP A 178 -9.62 13.29 7.88
CA ASP A 178 -9.70 12.41 9.05
C ASP A 178 -8.38 11.70 9.37
N SER A 179 -7.33 11.97 8.58
CA SER A 179 -6.01 11.40 8.84
C SER A 179 -5.47 11.87 10.20
N PRO A 180 -4.89 10.96 11.02
CA PRO A 180 -4.20 11.31 12.27
C PRO A 180 -3.05 12.31 12.10
N ILE A 181 -2.56 12.50 10.87
CA ILE A 181 -1.52 13.49 10.54
C ILE A 181 -2.01 14.92 10.81
N ILE A 182 -3.29 15.20 10.52
CA ILE A 182 -3.89 16.53 10.68
C ILE A 182 -4.55 16.68 12.05
N ALA A 183 -5.16 15.61 12.56
CA ALA A 183 -5.84 15.63 13.85
C ALA A 183 -4.82 15.46 14.99
N PRO A 184 -4.81 16.34 16.02
CA PRO A 184 -3.96 16.12 17.18
C PRO A 184 -4.32 14.78 17.83
N ARG A 185 -3.34 13.91 17.99
CA ARG A 185 -3.49 12.64 18.70
C ARG A 185 -3.89 12.96 20.15
N LYS A 186 -5.06 12.45 20.59
CA LYS A 186 -5.53 12.54 21.97
C LYS A 186 -4.72 11.63 22.88
#